data_d7c14c58eb8d04a13c6e8bbf184e0686
#
_entry.id   d7c14c58eb8d04a13c6e8bbf184e0686
#
_cell.length_a   1.000
_cell.length_b   1.000
_cell.length_c   1.000
_cell.angle_alpha   90.00
_cell.angle_beta   90.00
_cell.angle_gamma   90.00
#
_symmetry.space_group_name_H-M   'P 1'
#
loop_
_entity.id
_entity.type
_entity.pdbx_description
1 polymer ?
#
loop_
_entity_poly.entity_id
_entity_poly.type
_entity_poly.pdbx_seq_one_letter_code
_entity_poly.pdbx_strand_id
1 'polypeptide(L)'
;MQKSRTKALAAVLALAAVICAPLALAADLSDVGFIDQAAIGSLPRFVAANRDLANYKAGLDRQFQALMRKARSQPEQQKIIVEFQQKMAQRQRAVLAPLFVRAQTAIASVSSSRSLSVVVDRRIVIYGGQDITRSVTDLLQSPGDIVPPVSTPPPSEIGFVDQTQIDSLPKFKAASDQFNKFADDQKLQAQQKLAKTRTGGDRQQILRDYQKAVGDKQDELLKPLVDQTKSVIANVAGKKNLILVIDRGDLVYGGTDITADVQNALK
;
A
#
# COMPACT_ATOMS: atom_id res chain seq x y z
N MET A 1 -69.03 25.10 -59.67
CA MET A 1 -69.99 24.41 -58.76
C MET A 1 -69.22 23.54 -57.79
N GLN A 2 -69.44 23.78 -56.49
CA GLN A 2 -69.42 22.88 -55.33
C GLN A 2 -68.16 22.14 -55.01
N LYS A 3 -67.46 22.56 -53.98
CA LYS A 3 -67.55 22.22 -52.57
C LYS A 3 -67.18 20.76 -52.32
N SER A 4 -66.06 20.57 -51.65
CA SER A 4 -66.14 19.87 -50.33
C SER A 4 -64.85 20.07 -49.55
N ARG A 5 -65.05 20.51 -48.35
CA ARG A 5 -64.07 20.67 -47.26
C ARG A 5 -63.80 19.32 -46.63
N THR A 6 -62.58 18.97 -46.42
CA THR A 6 -62.24 18.04 -45.32
C THR A 6 -60.97 18.55 -44.64
N LYS A 7 -61.20 18.95 -43.41
CA LYS A 7 -60.17 19.31 -42.45
C LYS A 7 -59.45 18.05 -42.03
N ALA A 8 -58.16 17.96 -42.26
CA ALA A 8 -57.30 16.96 -41.63
C ALA A 8 -56.53 17.67 -40.51
N LEU A 9 -56.86 17.30 -39.28
CA LEU A 9 -56.10 17.62 -38.06
C LEU A 9 -54.69 17.12 -38.21
N ALA A 10 -53.68 18.00 -38.27
CA ALA A 10 -52.30 17.66 -38.03
C ALA A 10 -52.07 17.59 -36.54
N ALA A 11 -52.02 16.36 -36.01
CA ALA A 11 -51.54 16.12 -34.66
C ALA A 11 -50.00 16.23 -34.65
N VAL A 12 -49.51 17.33 -34.11
CA VAL A 12 -48.07 17.49 -33.83
C VAL A 12 -47.76 16.67 -32.57
N LEU A 13 -47.25 15.46 -32.76
CA LEU A 13 -46.62 14.69 -31.69
C LEU A 13 -45.24 15.29 -31.42
N ALA A 14 -45.18 16.17 -30.39
CA ALA A 14 -43.93 16.59 -29.81
C ALA A 14 -43.34 15.39 -29.02
N LEU A 15 -42.43 14.69 -29.66
CA LEU A 15 -41.58 13.67 -29.02
C LEU A 15 -40.59 14.38 -28.12
N ALA A 16 -40.94 14.58 -26.85
CA ALA A 16 -40.01 15.01 -25.83
C ALA A 16 -39.00 13.87 -25.65
N ALA A 17 -37.87 13.97 -26.32
CA ALA A 17 -36.71 13.13 -26.01
C ALA A 17 -36.22 13.54 -24.61
N VAL A 18 -36.63 12.76 -23.63
CA VAL A 18 -36.00 12.78 -22.31
C VAL A 18 -34.61 12.23 -22.51
N ILE A 19 -33.64 13.11 -22.72
CA ILE A 19 -32.22 12.79 -22.65
C ILE A 19 -31.99 12.52 -21.17
N CYS A 20 -32.12 11.25 -20.78
CA CYS A 20 -31.57 10.76 -19.52
C CYS A 20 -30.04 10.75 -19.70
N ALA A 21 -29.42 11.94 -19.57
CA ALA A 21 -27.99 12.00 -19.36
C ALA A 21 -27.73 11.18 -18.06
N PRO A 22 -26.85 10.17 -18.07
CA PRO A 22 -26.39 9.62 -16.83
C PRO A 22 -25.77 10.79 -16.06
N LEU A 23 -26.38 11.17 -14.96
CA LEU A 23 -25.70 11.97 -13.94
C LEU A 23 -24.49 11.12 -13.57
N ALA A 24 -23.34 11.40 -14.19
CA ALA A 24 -22.07 11.02 -13.65
C ALA A 24 -22.02 11.70 -12.29
N LEU A 25 -22.40 10.98 -11.24
CA LEU A 25 -22.11 11.36 -9.88
C LEU A 25 -20.59 11.50 -9.85
N ALA A 26 -20.11 12.73 -9.98
CA ALA A 26 -18.73 13.04 -9.70
C ALA A 26 -18.50 12.54 -8.27
N ALA A 27 -17.60 11.57 -8.10
CA ALA A 27 -17.25 11.08 -6.78
C ALA A 27 -16.89 12.30 -5.93
N ASP A 28 -17.62 12.52 -4.86
CA ASP A 28 -17.34 13.62 -3.95
C ASP A 28 -16.12 13.22 -3.11
N LEU A 29 -14.95 13.76 -3.47
CA LEU A 29 -13.69 13.55 -2.74
C LEU A 29 -13.49 14.60 -1.64
N SER A 30 -14.53 15.32 -1.25
CA SER A 30 -14.44 16.34 -0.19
C SER A 30 -14.14 15.75 1.19
N ASP A 31 -14.47 14.48 1.40
CA ASP A 31 -14.21 13.71 2.62
C ASP A 31 -12.88 12.90 2.57
N VAL A 32 -12.11 13.05 1.49
CA VAL A 32 -10.80 12.42 1.32
C VAL A 32 -9.70 13.39 1.73
N GLY A 33 -8.90 13.01 2.72
CA GLY A 33 -7.71 13.75 3.12
C GLY A 33 -6.43 13.08 2.64
N PHE A 34 -5.34 13.83 2.61
CA PHE A 34 -4.01 13.27 2.43
C PHE A 34 -2.99 13.94 3.34
N ILE A 35 -1.91 13.21 3.62
CA ILE A 35 -0.84 13.65 4.50
C ILE A 35 0.53 13.27 3.94
N ASP A 36 1.50 14.18 4.07
CA ASP A 36 2.90 13.90 3.78
C ASP A 36 3.56 13.25 5.00
N GLN A 37 3.72 11.94 4.96
CA GLN A 37 4.39 11.18 6.02
C GLN A 37 5.86 11.58 6.20
N ALA A 38 6.54 12.05 5.15
CA ALA A 38 7.91 12.54 5.24
C ALA A 38 7.99 13.84 6.06
N ALA A 39 6.99 14.72 5.94
CA ALA A 39 6.89 15.91 6.77
C ALA A 39 6.75 15.56 8.26
N ILE A 40 5.95 14.54 8.61
CA ILE A 40 5.84 14.04 9.99
C ILE A 40 7.18 13.48 10.46
N GLY A 41 7.83 12.64 9.66
CA GLY A 41 9.13 12.04 9.98
C GLY A 41 10.25 13.05 10.18
N SER A 42 10.13 14.25 9.61
CA SER A 42 11.08 15.37 9.76
C SER A 42 10.90 16.18 11.05
N LEU A 43 9.83 15.95 11.81
CA LEU A 43 9.59 16.67 13.07
C LEU A 43 10.71 16.39 14.08
N PRO A 44 11.08 17.40 14.90
CA PRO A 44 12.23 17.30 15.81
C PRO A 44 12.20 16.06 16.72
N ARG A 45 11.01 15.65 17.20
CA ARG A 45 10.85 14.46 18.06
C ARG A 45 11.16 13.16 17.31
N PHE A 46 10.76 13.03 16.03
CA PHE A 46 11.06 11.87 15.20
C PHE A 46 12.54 11.84 14.79
N VAL A 47 13.12 13.00 14.47
CA VAL A 47 14.55 13.12 14.17
C VAL A 47 15.40 12.73 15.38
N ALA A 48 15.04 13.21 16.58
CA ALA A 48 15.71 12.86 17.82
C ALA A 48 15.61 11.35 18.13
N ALA A 49 14.43 10.76 17.93
CA ALA A 49 14.18 9.32 18.10
C ALA A 49 15.04 8.48 17.13
N ASN A 50 15.10 8.87 15.86
CA ASN A 50 15.93 8.18 14.87
C ASN A 50 17.43 8.30 15.19
N ARG A 51 17.88 9.46 15.68
CA ARG A 51 19.28 9.66 16.16
C ARG A 51 19.59 8.80 17.37
N ASP A 52 18.67 8.69 18.32
CA ASP A 52 18.82 7.81 19.49
C ASP A 52 18.96 6.34 19.05
N LEU A 53 18.10 5.88 18.13
CA LEU A 53 18.17 4.53 17.58
C LEU A 53 19.47 4.27 16.83
N ALA A 54 19.97 5.25 16.05
CA ALA A 54 21.24 5.12 15.35
C ALA A 54 22.42 5.01 16.32
N ASN A 55 22.43 5.82 17.37
CA ASN A 55 23.46 5.77 18.42
C ASN A 55 23.41 4.43 19.20
N TYR A 56 22.21 3.96 19.54
CA TYR A 56 22.02 2.65 20.19
C TYR A 56 22.52 1.52 19.30
N LYS A 57 22.15 1.54 18.02
CA LYS A 57 22.60 0.56 17.03
C LYS A 57 24.13 0.54 16.94
N ALA A 58 24.78 1.69 16.82
CA ALA A 58 26.24 1.78 16.73
C ALA A 58 26.95 1.22 17.98
N GLY A 59 26.38 1.40 19.17
CA GLY A 59 26.85 0.77 20.41
C GLY A 59 26.67 -0.74 20.40
N LEU A 60 25.51 -1.21 19.99
CA LEU A 60 25.16 -2.62 19.94
C LEU A 60 25.96 -3.36 18.85
N ASP A 61 26.25 -2.75 17.70
CA ASP A 61 27.08 -3.32 16.62
C ASP A 61 28.51 -3.61 17.11
N ARG A 62 29.09 -2.73 17.93
CA ARG A 62 30.42 -2.98 18.54
C ARG A 62 30.40 -4.19 19.46
N GLN A 63 29.38 -4.32 20.29
CA GLN A 63 29.19 -5.49 21.17
C GLN A 63 28.98 -6.77 20.35
N PHE A 64 28.15 -6.69 19.30
CA PHE A 64 27.89 -7.80 18.38
C PHE A 64 29.17 -8.33 17.73
N GLN A 65 30.00 -7.43 17.18
CA GLN A 65 31.26 -7.80 16.58
C GLN A 65 32.22 -8.45 17.59
N ALA A 66 32.29 -7.92 18.81
CA ALA A 66 33.13 -8.49 19.86
C ALA A 66 32.68 -9.91 20.27
N LEU A 67 31.37 -10.14 20.38
CA LEU A 67 30.79 -11.44 20.69
C LEU A 67 30.96 -12.44 19.54
N MET A 68 30.74 -12.01 18.30
CA MET A 68 30.93 -12.85 17.12
C MET A 68 32.36 -13.34 16.93
N ARG A 69 33.36 -12.50 17.28
CA ARG A 69 34.79 -12.91 17.26
C ARG A 69 35.12 -13.98 18.32
N LYS A 70 34.35 -14.03 19.40
CA LYS A 70 34.54 -15.00 20.49
C LYS A 70 33.76 -16.30 20.30
N ALA A 71 32.72 -16.26 19.48
CA ALA A 71 31.87 -17.42 19.21
C ALA A 71 32.64 -18.52 18.50
N ARG A 72 32.63 -19.73 19.07
CA ARG A 72 33.38 -20.89 18.56
C ARG A 72 32.52 -21.88 17.78
N SER A 73 31.20 -21.72 17.83
CA SER A 73 30.27 -22.64 17.19
C SER A 73 29.16 -21.91 16.45
N GLN A 74 28.56 -22.55 15.43
CA GLN A 74 27.40 -22.03 14.72
C GLN A 74 26.19 -21.73 15.64
N PRO A 75 25.82 -22.61 16.58
CA PRO A 75 24.72 -22.32 17.52
C PRO A 75 24.97 -21.08 18.36
N GLU A 76 26.20 -20.83 18.82
CA GLU A 76 26.55 -19.62 19.56
C GLU A 76 26.39 -18.37 18.69
N GLN A 77 26.87 -18.42 17.45
CA GLN A 77 26.69 -17.31 16.49
C GLN A 77 25.21 -17.01 16.25
N GLN A 78 24.40 -18.05 16.04
CA GLN A 78 22.96 -17.89 15.84
C GLN A 78 22.27 -17.26 17.05
N LYS A 79 22.64 -17.67 18.27
CA LYS A 79 22.13 -17.07 19.51
C LYS A 79 22.45 -15.57 19.60
N ILE A 80 23.70 -15.19 19.29
CA ILE A 80 24.14 -13.79 19.28
C ILE A 80 23.31 -12.95 18.27
N ILE A 81 23.06 -13.50 17.08
CA ILE A 81 22.26 -12.84 16.04
C ILE A 81 20.82 -12.59 16.55
N VAL A 82 20.19 -13.62 17.14
CA VAL A 82 18.83 -13.53 17.65
C VAL A 82 18.74 -12.49 18.79
N GLU A 83 19.70 -12.53 19.74
CA GLU A 83 19.75 -11.55 20.84
C GLU A 83 19.94 -10.12 20.33
N PHE A 84 20.79 -9.92 19.32
CA PHE A 84 20.96 -8.62 18.69
C PHE A 84 19.67 -8.11 18.05
N GLN A 85 18.98 -8.95 17.27
CA GLN A 85 17.71 -8.61 16.64
C GLN A 85 16.63 -8.27 17.69
N GLN A 86 16.54 -9.05 18.76
CA GLN A 86 15.58 -8.81 19.84
C GLN A 86 15.84 -7.47 20.54
N LYS A 87 17.09 -7.15 20.89
CA LYS A 87 17.46 -5.88 21.52
C LYS A 87 17.14 -4.69 20.63
N MET A 88 17.44 -4.79 19.32
CA MET A 88 17.10 -3.75 18.36
C MET A 88 15.59 -3.56 18.24
N ALA A 89 14.82 -4.65 18.09
CA ALA A 89 13.37 -4.58 17.99
C ALA A 89 12.72 -3.99 19.25
N GLN A 90 13.22 -4.37 20.43
CA GLN A 90 12.76 -3.83 21.71
C GLN A 90 13.02 -2.32 21.81
N ARG A 91 14.24 -1.87 21.48
CA ARG A 91 14.58 -0.44 21.50
C ARG A 91 13.74 0.35 20.52
N GLN A 92 13.60 -0.16 19.30
CA GLN A 92 12.79 0.47 18.27
C GLN A 92 11.33 0.64 18.71
N ARG A 93 10.72 -0.40 19.30
CA ARG A 93 9.37 -0.31 19.84
C ARG A 93 9.29 0.72 20.97
N ALA A 94 10.23 0.69 21.92
CA ALA A 94 10.21 1.62 23.06
C ALA A 94 10.32 3.09 22.64
N VAL A 95 11.11 3.40 21.61
CA VAL A 95 11.37 4.76 21.15
C VAL A 95 10.29 5.27 20.17
N LEU A 96 9.87 4.42 19.23
CA LEU A 96 8.97 4.86 18.15
C LEU A 96 7.48 4.67 18.46
N ALA A 97 7.09 3.63 19.23
CA ALA A 97 5.67 3.37 19.46
C ALA A 97 4.92 4.56 20.08
N PRO A 98 5.46 5.28 21.09
CA PRO A 98 4.77 6.46 21.61
C PRO A 98 4.58 7.56 20.58
N LEU A 99 5.56 7.74 19.68
CA LEU A 99 5.48 8.76 18.62
C LEU A 99 4.43 8.38 17.56
N PHE A 100 4.37 7.09 17.19
CA PHE A 100 3.35 6.61 16.24
C PHE A 100 1.94 6.71 16.82
N VAL A 101 1.74 6.32 18.10
CA VAL A 101 0.44 6.47 18.76
C VAL A 101 0.01 7.94 18.78
N ARG A 102 0.92 8.85 19.14
CA ARG A 102 0.64 10.30 19.13
C ARG A 102 0.32 10.80 17.72
N ALA A 103 1.06 10.34 16.70
CA ALA A 103 0.80 10.70 15.31
C ALA A 103 -0.58 10.20 14.85
N GLN A 104 -0.91 8.94 15.13
CA GLN A 104 -2.23 8.38 14.80
C GLN A 104 -3.37 9.15 15.48
N THR A 105 -3.20 9.51 16.76
CA THR A 105 -4.19 10.30 17.49
C THR A 105 -4.35 11.70 16.87
N ALA A 106 -3.25 12.35 16.48
CA ALA A 106 -3.29 13.66 15.82
C ALA A 106 -4.01 13.58 14.47
N ILE A 107 -3.71 12.58 13.66
CA ILE A 107 -4.36 12.36 12.37
C ILE A 107 -5.85 12.12 12.58
N ALA A 108 -6.23 11.23 13.50
CA ALA A 108 -7.63 10.94 13.80
C ALA A 108 -8.38 12.19 14.27
N SER A 109 -7.78 13.00 15.15
CA SER A 109 -8.38 14.25 15.65
C SER A 109 -8.60 15.26 14.52
N VAL A 110 -7.61 15.49 13.67
CA VAL A 110 -7.74 16.42 12.52
C VAL A 110 -8.76 15.88 11.51
N SER A 111 -8.74 14.59 11.23
CA SER A 111 -9.67 13.94 10.30
C SER A 111 -11.11 14.07 10.79
N SER A 112 -11.37 13.79 12.05
CA SER A 112 -12.69 13.94 12.67
C SER A 112 -13.18 15.39 12.64
N SER A 113 -12.31 16.36 12.95
CA SER A 113 -12.68 17.79 12.92
C SER A 113 -13.03 18.31 11.51
N ARG A 114 -12.57 17.61 10.47
CA ARG A 114 -12.83 17.94 9.05
C ARG A 114 -13.81 16.99 8.38
N SER A 115 -14.42 16.09 9.13
CA SER A 115 -15.37 15.08 8.63
C SER A 115 -14.78 14.20 7.52
N LEU A 116 -13.48 13.90 7.59
CA LEU A 116 -12.82 13.03 6.61
C LEU A 116 -13.16 11.57 6.89
N SER A 117 -13.57 10.85 5.86
CA SER A 117 -13.83 9.40 5.91
C SER A 117 -12.58 8.57 5.74
N VAL A 118 -11.59 9.12 5.02
CA VAL A 118 -10.32 8.46 4.73
C VAL A 118 -9.18 9.47 4.62
N VAL A 119 -8.00 9.07 5.07
CA VAL A 119 -6.75 9.82 4.82
C VAL A 119 -5.72 8.87 4.23
N VAL A 120 -5.11 9.29 3.14
CA VAL A 120 -4.11 8.53 2.39
C VAL A 120 -2.74 9.20 2.43
N ASP A 121 -1.70 8.46 2.06
CA ASP A 121 -0.36 9.04 1.86
C ASP A 121 -0.37 9.96 0.63
N ARG A 122 0.25 11.15 0.77
CA ARG A 122 0.39 12.12 -0.33
C ARG A 122 0.98 11.52 -1.61
N ARG A 123 1.84 10.51 -1.49
CA ARG A 123 2.55 9.90 -2.62
C ARG A 123 1.63 9.28 -3.67
N ILE A 124 0.43 8.84 -3.27
CA ILE A 124 -0.53 8.25 -4.20
C ILE A 124 -1.51 9.27 -4.77
N VAL A 125 -1.53 10.52 -4.26
CA VAL A 125 -2.47 11.55 -4.70
C VAL A 125 -1.86 12.36 -5.83
N ILE A 126 -2.51 12.32 -7.00
CA ILE A 126 -2.16 13.14 -8.16
C ILE A 126 -2.99 14.43 -8.18
N TYR A 127 -4.27 14.33 -7.81
CA TYR A 127 -5.21 15.46 -7.84
C TYR A 127 -6.34 15.26 -6.83
N GLY A 128 -6.84 16.35 -6.25
CA GLY A 128 -8.00 16.35 -5.32
C GLY A 128 -7.64 16.01 -3.87
N GLY A 129 -8.66 16.00 -3.02
CA GLY A 129 -8.51 15.74 -1.59
C GLY A 129 -8.07 16.97 -0.78
N GLN A 130 -8.11 16.84 0.54
CA GLN A 130 -7.73 17.90 1.49
C GLN A 130 -6.33 17.61 2.07
N ASP A 131 -5.39 18.53 1.92
CA ASP A 131 -4.09 18.45 2.61
C ASP A 131 -4.26 18.77 4.11
N ILE A 132 -4.03 17.78 4.95
CA ILE A 132 -4.07 17.93 6.42
C ILE A 132 -2.68 17.94 7.04
N THR A 133 -1.61 17.87 6.25
CA THR A 133 -0.23 17.77 6.73
C THR A 133 0.11 18.84 7.76
N ARG A 134 -0.15 20.10 7.41
CA ARG A 134 0.15 21.24 8.31
C ARG A 134 -0.64 21.15 9.63
N SER A 135 -1.93 20.88 9.55
CA SER A 135 -2.76 20.79 10.76
C SER A 135 -2.30 19.68 11.71
N VAL A 136 -1.89 18.54 11.15
CA VAL A 136 -1.37 17.43 11.95
C VAL A 136 0.02 17.76 12.52
N THR A 137 0.92 18.35 11.73
CA THR A 137 2.25 18.75 12.22
C THR A 137 2.19 19.80 13.30
N ASP A 138 1.31 20.80 13.18
CA ASP A 138 1.10 21.83 14.19
C ASP A 138 0.59 21.20 15.51
N LEU A 139 -0.37 20.27 15.40
CA LEU A 139 -0.90 19.55 16.56
C LEU A 139 0.16 18.66 17.23
N LEU A 140 1.02 18.00 16.45
CA LEU A 140 2.12 17.19 16.98
C LEU A 140 3.20 18.00 17.68
N GLN A 141 3.40 19.25 17.28
CA GLN A 141 4.35 20.18 17.91
C GLN A 141 3.79 20.85 19.14
N SER A 142 2.47 20.89 19.28
CA SER A 142 1.81 21.50 20.45
C SER A 142 2.20 20.79 21.75
N PRO A 143 2.39 21.53 22.85
CA PRO A 143 2.61 20.92 24.16
C PRO A 143 1.32 20.26 24.67
N GLY A 144 1.48 19.20 25.45
CA GLY A 144 0.36 18.48 26.07
C GLY A 144 -0.12 17.26 25.29
N ASP A 145 -1.16 16.63 25.83
CA ASP A 145 -1.75 15.43 25.24
C ASP A 145 -2.74 15.78 24.15
N ILE A 146 -2.77 14.97 23.10
CA ILE A 146 -3.74 15.08 22.02
C ILE A 146 -4.95 14.24 22.41
N VAL A 147 -6.11 14.86 22.44
CA VAL A 147 -7.37 14.16 22.80
C VAL A 147 -7.82 13.33 21.58
N PRO A 148 -8.00 12.02 21.74
CA PRO A 148 -8.56 11.18 20.69
C PRO A 148 -9.99 11.63 20.34
N PRO A 149 -10.41 11.55 19.07
CA PRO A 149 -11.80 11.82 18.71
C PRO A 149 -12.71 10.75 19.34
N VAL A 150 -13.89 11.17 19.75
CA VAL A 150 -14.93 10.27 20.31
C VAL A 150 -15.66 9.52 19.21
N SER A 151 -15.69 10.08 18.00
CA SER A 151 -16.39 9.51 16.84
C SER A 151 -15.49 8.56 16.03
N THR A 152 -16.09 7.46 15.56
CA THR A 152 -15.49 6.63 14.51
C THR A 152 -15.50 7.38 13.16
N PRO A 153 -14.59 7.07 12.23
CA PRO A 153 -14.65 7.63 10.88
C PRO A 153 -16.04 7.39 10.26
N PRO A 154 -16.58 8.34 9.49
CA PRO A 154 -17.77 8.09 8.71
C PRO A 154 -17.53 6.97 7.70
N PRO A 155 -18.58 6.27 7.22
CA PRO A 155 -18.45 5.29 6.15
C PRO A 155 -17.76 5.91 4.94
N SER A 156 -16.81 5.16 4.34
CA SER A 156 -16.05 5.61 3.19
C SER A 156 -16.39 4.78 1.96
N GLU A 157 -16.53 5.44 0.81
CA GLU A 157 -16.60 4.81 -0.50
C GLU A 157 -15.21 4.36 -1.01
N ILE A 158 -14.15 4.65 -0.24
CA ILE A 158 -12.80 4.14 -0.50
C ILE A 158 -12.54 2.95 0.38
N GLY A 159 -12.25 1.81 -0.27
CA GLY A 159 -11.83 0.59 0.39
C GLY A 159 -10.32 0.40 0.40
N PHE A 160 -9.87 -0.55 1.21
CA PHE A 160 -8.48 -0.97 1.19
C PHE A 160 -8.34 -2.50 1.33
N VAL A 161 -7.21 -3.00 0.80
CA VAL A 161 -6.79 -4.40 0.91
C VAL A 161 -5.38 -4.45 1.47
N ASP A 162 -5.14 -5.32 2.43
CA ASP A 162 -3.81 -5.64 2.91
C ASP A 162 -3.15 -6.65 1.96
N GLN A 163 -2.32 -6.14 1.05
CA GLN A 163 -1.63 -6.97 0.07
C GLN A 163 -0.76 -8.04 0.72
N THR A 164 -0.15 -7.74 1.88
CA THR A 164 0.69 -8.71 2.61
C THR A 164 -0.11 -9.93 3.04
N GLN A 165 -1.36 -9.71 3.45
CA GLN A 165 -2.26 -10.82 3.82
C GLN A 165 -2.72 -11.62 2.60
N ILE A 166 -2.94 -10.98 1.45
CA ILE A 166 -3.26 -11.68 0.19
C ILE A 166 -2.08 -12.54 -0.24
N ASP A 167 -0.86 -11.99 -0.24
CA ASP A 167 0.36 -12.69 -0.63
C ASP A 167 0.67 -13.89 0.30
N SER A 168 0.17 -13.86 1.53
CA SER A 168 0.33 -14.96 2.49
C SER A 168 -0.56 -16.18 2.21
N LEU A 169 -1.54 -16.06 1.30
CA LEU A 169 -2.40 -17.19 0.92
C LEU A 169 -1.56 -18.33 0.30
N PRO A 170 -1.92 -19.60 0.58
CA PRO A 170 -1.10 -20.75 0.17
C PRO A 170 -0.75 -20.79 -1.31
N LYS A 171 -1.69 -20.41 -2.20
CA LYS A 171 -1.45 -20.39 -3.64
C LYS A 171 -0.43 -19.32 -4.08
N PHE A 172 -0.46 -18.13 -3.45
CA PHE A 172 0.51 -17.06 -3.73
C PHE A 172 1.90 -17.43 -3.20
N LYS A 173 1.94 -17.97 -1.98
CA LYS A 173 3.18 -18.44 -1.39
C LYS A 173 3.81 -19.55 -2.23
N ALA A 174 3.04 -20.55 -2.66
CA ALA A 174 3.53 -21.63 -3.50
C ALA A 174 4.07 -21.12 -4.85
N ALA A 175 3.38 -20.18 -5.50
CA ALA A 175 3.84 -19.56 -6.74
C ALA A 175 5.12 -18.74 -6.53
N SER A 176 5.20 -17.98 -5.45
CA SER A 176 6.39 -17.22 -5.07
C SER A 176 7.58 -18.12 -4.76
N ASP A 177 7.39 -19.19 -4.00
CA ASP A 177 8.44 -20.15 -3.67
C ASP A 177 8.95 -20.87 -4.94
N GLN A 178 8.05 -21.24 -5.85
CA GLN A 178 8.39 -21.84 -7.14
C GLN A 178 9.18 -20.86 -8.03
N PHE A 179 8.73 -19.60 -8.08
CA PHE A 179 9.42 -18.55 -8.82
C PHE A 179 10.81 -18.28 -8.25
N ASN A 180 10.95 -18.13 -6.93
CA ASN A 180 12.23 -17.87 -6.28
C ASN A 180 13.23 -19.01 -6.54
N LYS A 181 12.78 -20.26 -6.40
CA LYS A 181 13.62 -21.42 -6.73
C LYS A 181 14.09 -21.39 -8.18
N PHE A 182 13.19 -21.12 -9.12
CA PHE A 182 13.55 -21.00 -10.54
C PHE A 182 14.56 -19.87 -10.77
N ALA A 183 14.32 -18.68 -10.20
CA ALA A 183 15.20 -17.52 -10.34
C ALA A 183 16.61 -17.80 -9.77
N ASP A 184 16.70 -18.46 -8.63
CA ASP A 184 17.98 -18.86 -8.02
C ASP A 184 18.74 -19.87 -8.90
N ASP A 185 18.05 -20.88 -9.43
CA ASP A 185 18.63 -21.86 -10.35
C ASP A 185 19.14 -21.19 -11.65
N GLN A 186 18.35 -20.30 -12.24
CA GLN A 186 18.76 -19.54 -13.43
C GLN A 186 19.94 -18.60 -13.15
N LYS A 187 19.95 -17.95 -11.99
CA LYS A 187 21.06 -17.10 -11.55
C LYS A 187 22.37 -17.91 -11.44
N LEU A 188 22.31 -19.08 -10.83
CA LEU A 188 23.47 -19.98 -10.71
C LEU A 188 23.99 -20.40 -12.08
N GLN A 189 23.09 -20.80 -12.99
CA GLN A 189 23.46 -21.18 -14.36
C GLN A 189 24.09 -20.00 -15.13
N ALA A 190 23.50 -18.80 -15.01
CA ALA A 190 24.04 -17.60 -15.64
C ALA A 190 25.45 -17.27 -15.10
N GLN A 191 25.67 -17.37 -13.80
CA GLN A 191 26.97 -17.17 -13.18
C GLN A 191 28.01 -18.16 -13.67
N GLN A 192 27.67 -19.46 -13.79
CA GLN A 192 28.56 -20.49 -14.32
C GLN A 192 28.93 -20.25 -15.78
N LYS A 193 27.95 -19.84 -16.62
CA LYS A 193 28.21 -19.48 -18.02
C LYS A 193 29.09 -18.22 -18.12
N LEU A 194 28.83 -17.20 -17.33
CA LEU A 194 29.63 -15.97 -17.31
C LEU A 194 31.10 -16.22 -16.89
N ALA A 195 31.31 -17.11 -15.94
CA ALA A 195 32.67 -17.49 -15.50
C ALA A 195 33.50 -18.17 -16.60
N LYS A 196 32.84 -18.85 -17.53
CA LYS A 196 33.49 -19.54 -18.66
C LYS A 196 33.61 -18.67 -19.92
N THR A 197 32.94 -17.51 -19.97
CA THR A 197 32.82 -16.69 -21.16
C THR A 197 33.80 -15.52 -21.13
N ARG A 198 34.62 -15.38 -22.22
CA ARG A 198 35.66 -14.36 -22.34
C ARG A 198 35.25 -13.14 -23.16
N THR A 199 34.27 -13.27 -24.06
CA THR A 199 33.85 -12.18 -24.95
C THR A 199 32.75 -11.32 -24.37
N GLY A 200 32.77 -10.00 -24.62
CA GLY A 200 31.77 -9.07 -24.11
C GLY A 200 30.37 -9.31 -24.69
N GLY A 201 30.29 -9.68 -25.97
CA GLY A 201 29.03 -9.96 -26.65
C GLY A 201 28.28 -11.16 -26.07
N ASP A 202 28.99 -12.27 -25.86
CA ASP A 202 28.40 -13.47 -25.29
C ASP A 202 27.95 -13.25 -23.83
N ARG A 203 28.68 -12.43 -23.07
CA ARG A 203 28.27 -12.06 -21.71
C ARG A 203 26.96 -11.30 -21.69
N GLN A 204 26.77 -10.37 -22.62
CA GLN A 204 25.50 -9.62 -22.74
C GLN A 204 24.36 -10.54 -23.16
N GLN A 205 24.62 -11.52 -24.03
CA GLN A 205 23.61 -12.50 -24.43
C GLN A 205 23.17 -13.35 -23.24
N ILE A 206 24.10 -13.87 -22.44
CA ILE A 206 23.80 -14.64 -21.23
C ILE A 206 22.92 -13.84 -20.27
N LEU A 207 23.18 -12.54 -20.09
CA LEU A 207 22.38 -11.67 -19.21
C LEU A 207 20.98 -11.46 -19.78
N ARG A 208 20.83 -11.23 -21.09
CA ARG A 208 19.52 -11.10 -21.74
C ARG A 208 18.71 -12.38 -21.61
N ASP A 209 19.32 -13.53 -21.85
CA ASP A 209 18.65 -14.84 -21.75
C ASP A 209 18.18 -15.12 -20.33
N TYR A 210 19.01 -14.76 -19.32
CA TYR A 210 18.62 -14.83 -17.92
C TYR A 210 17.42 -13.94 -17.60
N GLN A 211 17.50 -12.66 -18.00
CA GLN A 211 16.41 -11.70 -17.75
C GLN A 211 15.11 -12.14 -18.40
N LYS A 212 15.20 -12.63 -19.65
CA LYS A 212 14.05 -13.15 -20.38
C LYS A 212 13.45 -14.38 -19.69
N ALA A 213 14.26 -15.37 -19.33
CA ALA A 213 13.77 -16.58 -18.68
C ALA A 213 13.08 -16.30 -17.34
N VAL A 214 13.66 -15.40 -16.53
CA VAL A 214 13.06 -14.99 -15.26
C VAL A 214 11.76 -14.20 -15.48
N GLY A 215 11.73 -13.28 -16.45
CA GLY A 215 10.53 -12.51 -16.80
C GLY A 215 9.40 -13.42 -17.31
N ASP A 216 9.68 -14.31 -18.24
CA ASP A 216 8.71 -15.28 -18.78
C ASP A 216 8.11 -16.15 -17.65
N LYS A 217 8.95 -16.60 -16.70
CA LYS A 217 8.49 -17.40 -15.56
C LYS A 217 7.69 -16.60 -14.54
N GLN A 218 8.03 -15.35 -14.33
CA GLN A 218 7.25 -14.44 -13.51
C GLN A 218 5.84 -14.25 -14.10
N ASP A 219 5.76 -13.99 -15.42
CA ASP A 219 4.49 -13.85 -16.11
C ASP A 219 3.66 -15.13 -16.07
N GLU A 220 4.29 -16.28 -16.24
CA GLU A 220 3.60 -17.59 -16.17
C GLU A 220 2.97 -17.85 -14.78
N LEU A 221 3.72 -17.61 -13.70
CA LEU A 221 3.32 -18.01 -12.35
C LEU A 221 2.52 -16.93 -11.62
N LEU A 222 2.91 -15.66 -11.75
CA LEU A 222 2.37 -14.59 -10.92
C LEU A 222 1.28 -13.77 -11.63
N LYS A 223 1.39 -13.55 -12.94
CA LYS A 223 0.42 -12.76 -13.69
C LYS A 223 -1.02 -13.28 -13.56
N PRO A 224 -1.31 -14.60 -13.69
CA PRO A 224 -2.67 -15.12 -13.52
C PRO A 224 -3.24 -14.85 -12.11
N LEU A 225 -2.39 -14.93 -11.08
CA LEU A 225 -2.79 -14.64 -9.70
C LEU A 225 -3.11 -13.16 -9.49
N VAL A 226 -2.29 -12.27 -10.07
CA VAL A 226 -2.52 -10.81 -10.05
C VAL A 226 -3.82 -10.47 -10.77
N ASP A 227 -4.04 -11.02 -11.96
CA ASP A 227 -5.26 -10.76 -12.74
C ASP A 227 -6.51 -11.30 -12.03
N GLN A 228 -6.43 -12.49 -11.41
CA GLN A 228 -7.49 -13.04 -10.58
C GLN A 228 -7.78 -12.14 -9.37
N THR A 229 -6.73 -11.68 -8.68
CA THR A 229 -6.87 -10.79 -7.52
C THR A 229 -7.55 -9.47 -7.90
N LYS A 230 -7.13 -8.84 -9.00
CA LYS A 230 -7.78 -7.62 -9.51
C LYS A 230 -9.26 -7.82 -9.80
N SER A 231 -9.62 -8.94 -10.45
CA SER A 231 -11.00 -9.27 -10.75
C SER A 231 -11.84 -9.48 -9.49
N VAL A 232 -11.28 -10.17 -8.48
CA VAL A 232 -11.95 -10.38 -7.20
C VAL A 232 -12.12 -9.07 -6.43
N ILE A 233 -11.08 -8.23 -6.38
CA ILE A 233 -11.16 -6.90 -5.76
C ILE A 233 -12.26 -6.07 -6.42
N ALA A 234 -12.31 -6.02 -7.76
CA ALA A 234 -13.34 -5.28 -8.49
C ALA A 234 -14.75 -5.77 -8.16
N ASN A 235 -14.96 -7.11 -8.08
CA ASN A 235 -16.25 -7.70 -7.71
C ASN A 235 -16.66 -7.36 -6.28
N VAL A 236 -15.72 -7.44 -5.32
CA VAL A 236 -15.99 -7.11 -3.91
C VAL A 236 -16.27 -5.61 -3.77
N ALA A 237 -15.48 -4.77 -4.42
CA ALA A 237 -15.68 -3.31 -4.43
C ALA A 237 -17.05 -2.94 -4.99
N GLY A 238 -17.47 -3.53 -6.11
CA GLY A 238 -18.79 -3.29 -6.70
C GLY A 238 -19.95 -3.70 -5.78
N LYS A 239 -19.83 -4.83 -5.08
CA LYS A 239 -20.84 -5.28 -4.09
C LYS A 239 -20.97 -4.34 -2.89
N LYS A 240 -19.91 -3.63 -2.55
CA LYS A 240 -19.84 -2.69 -1.41
C LYS A 240 -20.00 -1.23 -1.82
N ASN A 241 -20.26 -0.96 -3.10
CA ASN A 241 -20.37 0.38 -3.67
C ASN A 241 -19.11 1.25 -3.43
N LEU A 242 -17.93 0.61 -3.49
CA LEU A 242 -16.67 1.33 -3.36
C LEU A 242 -16.26 1.88 -4.74
N ILE A 243 -15.83 3.13 -4.75
CA ILE A 243 -15.37 3.83 -5.98
C ILE A 243 -13.88 3.65 -6.23
N LEU A 244 -13.13 3.33 -5.17
CA LEU A 244 -11.68 3.12 -5.23
C LEU A 244 -11.26 2.09 -4.17
N VAL A 245 -10.27 1.28 -4.50
CA VAL A 245 -9.59 0.39 -3.54
C VAL A 245 -8.10 0.66 -3.61
N ILE A 246 -7.48 0.86 -2.45
CA ILE A 246 -6.04 1.14 -2.31
C ILE A 246 -5.35 0.04 -1.51
N ASP A 247 -4.02 0.02 -1.54
CA ASP A 247 -3.25 -0.84 -0.63
C ASP A 247 -3.32 -0.31 0.80
N ARG A 248 -3.33 -1.24 1.77
CA ARG A 248 -3.29 -0.89 3.20
C ARG A 248 -2.05 -0.07 3.57
N GLY A 249 -0.94 -0.25 2.87
CA GLY A 249 0.30 0.48 3.07
C GLY A 249 0.21 1.97 2.75
N ASP A 250 -0.71 2.36 1.88
CA ASP A 250 -0.96 3.76 1.49
C ASP A 250 -2.10 4.42 2.28
N LEU A 251 -2.82 3.63 3.08
CA LEU A 251 -3.87 4.13 3.97
C LEU A 251 -3.28 4.63 5.28
N VAL A 252 -3.66 5.84 5.69
CA VAL A 252 -3.25 6.46 6.95
C VAL A 252 -4.35 6.43 8.00
N TYR A 253 -5.62 6.62 7.58
CA TYR A 253 -6.78 6.66 8.49
C TYR A 253 -8.08 6.35 7.75
N GLY A 254 -9.04 5.71 8.44
CA GLY A 254 -10.39 5.43 7.91
C GLY A 254 -10.41 4.36 6.83
N GLY A 255 -11.34 4.51 5.89
CA GLY A 255 -11.53 3.57 4.78
C GLY A 255 -12.28 2.28 5.18
N THR A 256 -12.74 1.54 4.17
CA THR A 256 -13.45 0.26 4.35
C THR A 256 -12.53 -0.92 4.09
N ASP A 257 -12.26 -1.73 5.11
CA ASP A 257 -11.45 -2.95 4.96
C ASP A 257 -12.24 -4.03 4.20
N ILE A 258 -11.70 -4.47 3.07
CA ILE A 258 -12.24 -5.57 2.28
C ILE A 258 -11.29 -6.77 2.18
N THR A 259 -10.21 -6.77 2.95
CA THR A 259 -9.17 -7.82 2.91
C THR A 259 -9.74 -9.21 3.11
N ALA A 260 -10.58 -9.40 4.14
CA ALA A 260 -11.18 -10.70 4.44
C ALA A 260 -12.13 -11.17 3.33
N ASP A 261 -12.92 -10.27 2.75
CA ASP A 261 -13.84 -10.61 1.65
C ASP A 261 -13.06 -11.04 0.40
N VAL A 262 -11.99 -10.33 0.08
CA VAL A 262 -11.10 -10.68 -1.03
C VAL A 262 -10.39 -12.01 -0.77
N GLN A 263 -9.85 -12.24 0.43
CA GLN A 263 -9.23 -13.51 0.80
C GLN A 263 -10.19 -14.69 0.66
N ASN A 264 -11.44 -14.54 1.12
CA ASN A 264 -12.45 -15.59 1.04
C ASN A 264 -12.86 -15.89 -0.40
N ALA A 265 -12.92 -14.88 -1.26
CA ALA A 265 -13.23 -15.05 -2.67
C ALA A 265 -12.03 -15.60 -3.50
N LEU A 266 -10.82 -15.53 -2.95
CA LEU A 266 -9.59 -16.05 -3.57
C LEU A 266 -9.30 -17.51 -3.14
N LYS A 267 -9.92 -18.03 -2.11
CA LYS A 267 -9.78 -19.45 -1.68
C LYS A 267 -10.41 -20.38 -2.69
#